data_c66b47c993fd8176c10f5498659a2c24
#
_entry.id   c66b47c993fd8176c10f5498659a2c24
#
_cell.length_a   1.000
_cell.length_b   1.000
_cell.length_c   1.000
_cell.angle_alpha   90.00
_cell.angle_beta   90.00
_cell.angle_gamma   90.00
#
_symmetry.space_group_name_H-M   'P 1'
#
loop_
_entity.id
_entity.type
_entity.pdbx_description
1 polymer ?
#
loop_
_entity_poly.entity_id
_entity_poly.type
_entity_poly.pdbx_seq_one_letter_code
_entity_poly.pdbx_strand_id
1 'polypeptide(L)'
;MYKRQAYEIQAVKWAIERITDEEMDTLEETFEFMEFYTMRNDIDKMLTINSGFHQVIYEASHNRMLKKLLSSYQNFLKYKGAEAVYDDDYLSTVLEEHRAIFKAFKDRDVREGAHAMEIHINRAKERRCGI
;
A
#
# COMPACT_ATOMS: atom_id res chain seq x y z
N MET A 1 0.30 -3.51 -17.53
CA MET A 1 0.19 -3.96 -16.15
C MET A 1 -1.17 -3.79 -15.58
N TYR A 2 -2.16 -3.92 -16.42
CA TYR A 2 -3.56 -3.80 -16.04
C TYR A 2 -4.00 -4.90 -15.07
N LYS A 3 -3.39 -6.09 -15.18
CA LYS A 3 -3.73 -7.22 -14.32
C LYS A 3 -3.39 -6.94 -12.85
N ARG A 4 -2.20 -6.38 -12.61
CA ARG A 4 -1.78 -6.02 -11.25
C ARG A 4 -2.75 -5.01 -10.64
N GLN A 5 -3.11 -3.97 -11.39
CA GLN A 5 -4.02 -2.95 -10.91
C GLN A 5 -5.38 -3.54 -10.52
N ALA A 6 -5.93 -4.40 -11.37
CA ALA A 6 -7.21 -5.06 -11.09
C ALA A 6 -7.13 -5.91 -9.81
N TYR A 7 -6.04 -6.65 -9.64
CA TYR A 7 -5.86 -7.50 -8.46
C TYR A 7 -5.64 -6.67 -7.17
N GLU A 8 -4.90 -5.58 -7.26
CA GLU A 8 -4.69 -4.68 -6.12
C GLU A 8 -6.01 -4.05 -5.66
N ILE A 9 -6.84 -3.62 -6.61
CA ILE A 9 -8.14 -3.04 -6.31
C ILE A 9 -9.05 -4.08 -5.67
N GLN A 10 -9.05 -5.30 -6.21
CA GLN A 10 -9.87 -6.38 -5.65
C GLN A 10 -9.40 -6.73 -4.23
N ALA A 11 -8.10 -6.73 -4.00
CA ALA A 11 -7.54 -7.03 -2.68
C ALA A 11 -8.00 -6.00 -1.65
N VAL A 12 -7.92 -4.71 -1.97
CA VAL A 12 -8.33 -3.67 -1.03
C VAL A 12 -9.83 -3.72 -0.76
N LYS A 13 -10.63 -4.03 -1.75
CA LYS A 13 -12.10 -4.17 -1.57
C LYS A 13 -12.42 -5.30 -0.60
N TRP A 14 -11.86 -6.49 -0.83
CA TRP A 14 -12.06 -7.63 0.06
C TRP A 14 -11.45 -7.39 1.44
N ALA A 15 -10.29 -6.73 1.49
CA ALA A 15 -9.66 -6.44 2.78
C ALA A 15 -10.54 -5.55 3.64
N ILE A 16 -11.12 -4.49 3.07
CA ILE A 16 -12.03 -3.61 3.82
C ILE A 16 -13.23 -4.39 4.35
N GLU A 17 -13.77 -5.30 3.54
CA GLU A 17 -14.92 -6.12 3.91
C GLU A 17 -14.60 -7.17 4.98
N ARG A 18 -13.37 -7.71 4.98
CA ARG A 18 -13.00 -8.90 5.74
C ARG A 18 -11.99 -8.65 6.86
N ILE A 19 -11.43 -7.45 6.94
CA ILE A 19 -10.39 -7.15 7.92
C ILE A 19 -10.89 -7.36 9.35
N THR A 20 -10.08 -8.07 10.15
CA THR A 20 -10.38 -8.29 11.57
C THR A 20 -9.90 -7.08 12.38
N ASP A 21 -10.37 -6.99 13.63
CA ASP A 21 -9.95 -5.92 14.53
C ASP A 21 -8.44 -5.96 14.78
N GLU A 22 -7.86 -7.15 14.92
CA GLU A 22 -6.41 -7.32 15.08
C GLU A 22 -5.65 -6.82 13.85
N GLU A 23 -6.13 -7.18 12.67
CA GLU A 23 -5.51 -6.73 11.42
C GLU A 23 -5.63 -5.21 11.27
N MET A 24 -6.76 -4.66 11.69
CA MET A 24 -6.95 -3.21 11.65
C MET A 24 -5.97 -2.49 12.56
N ASP A 25 -5.74 -3.03 13.76
CA ASP A 25 -4.74 -2.48 14.70
C ASP A 25 -3.34 -2.52 14.08
N THR A 26 -3.00 -3.62 13.40
CA THR A 26 -1.72 -3.76 12.74
C THR A 26 -1.58 -2.74 11.59
N LEU A 27 -2.64 -2.54 10.84
CA LEU A 27 -2.64 -1.58 9.73
C LEU A 27 -2.43 -0.15 10.27
N GLU A 28 -3.13 0.19 11.33
CA GLU A 28 -3.00 1.50 11.97
C GLU A 28 -1.58 1.74 12.49
N GLU A 29 -1.02 0.75 13.19
CA GLU A 29 0.36 0.82 13.70
C GLU A 29 1.35 0.99 12.54
N THR A 30 1.16 0.23 11.47
CA THR A 30 2.02 0.31 10.29
C THR A 30 1.95 1.71 9.67
N PHE A 31 0.74 2.27 9.58
CA PHE A 31 0.57 3.61 9.03
C PHE A 31 1.24 4.66 9.92
N GLU A 32 1.15 4.52 11.24
CA GLU A 32 1.83 5.43 12.16
C GLU A 32 3.35 5.41 11.96
N PHE A 33 3.92 4.23 11.72
CA PHE A 33 5.34 4.11 11.38
C PHE A 33 5.66 4.79 10.04
N MET A 34 4.76 4.69 9.06
CA MET A 34 4.95 5.39 7.79
C MET A 34 5.05 6.90 8.02
N GLU A 35 4.18 7.46 8.86
CA GLU A 35 4.21 8.86 9.21
C GLU A 35 5.52 9.23 9.89
N PHE A 36 5.94 8.41 10.85
CA PHE A 36 7.15 8.64 11.63
C PHE A 36 8.39 8.71 10.73
N TYR A 37 8.56 7.72 9.85
CA TYR A 37 9.73 7.68 8.99
C TYR A 37 9.69 8.72 7.87
N THR A 38 8.50 9.11 7.44
CA THR A 38 8.35 10.21 6.49
C THR A 38 8.82 11.52 7.11
N MET A 39 8.43 11.79 8.35
CA MET A 39 8.88 12.99 9.07
C MET A 39 10.39 13.03 9.25
N ARG A 40 11.02 11.88 9.40
CA ARG A 40 12.48 11.78 9.56
C ARG A 40 13.21 11.72 8.22
N ASN A 41 12.47 11.74 7.13
CA ASN A 41 13.01 11.60 5.78
C ASN A 41 13.88 10.34 5.62
N ASP A 42 13.48 9.26 6.27
CA ASP A 42 14.19 7.98 6.23
C ASP A 42 13.58 7.11 5.14
N ILE A 43 14.11 7.24 3.94
CA ILE A 43 13.57 6.58 2.74
C ILE A 43 13.60 5.06 2.88
N ASP A 44 14.72 4.51 3.31
CA ASP A 44 14.90 3.05 3.39
C ASP A 44 13.89 2.41 4.34
N LYS A 45 13.74 3.00 5.53
CA LYS A 45 12.78 2.47 6.51
C LYS A 45 11.34 2.68 6.08
N MET A 46 11.06 3.83 5.49
CA MET A 46 9.70 4.11 4.99
C MET A 46 9.31 3.11 3.90
N LEU A 47 10.23 2.77 2.98
CA LEU A 47 9.95 1.79 1.94
C LEU A 47 9.69 0.40 2.51
N THR A 48 10.42 0.02 3.55
CA THR A 48 10.21 -1.26 4.24
C THR A 48 8.82 -1.30 4.88
N ILE A 49 8.46 -0.23 5.58
CA ILE A 49 7.15 -0.14 6.24
C ILE A 49 6.03 -0.10 5.20
N ASN A 50 6.26 0.60 4.08
CA ASN A 50 5.31 0.65 2.98
C ASN A 50 4.99 -0.75 2.43
N SER A 51 6.02 -1.57 2.25
CA SER A 51 5.81 -2.98 1.85
C SER A 51 4.97 -3.72 2.88
N GLY A 52 5.22 -3.48 4.16
CA GLY A 52 4.46 -4.07 5.26
C GLY A 52 3.00 -3.65 5.25
N PHE A 53 2.72 -2.39 4.93
CA PHE A 53 1.36 -1.86 4.81
C PHE A 53 0.58 -2.65 3.75
N HIS A 54 1.18 -2.85 2.58
CA HIS A 54 0.55 -3.62 1.52
C HIS A 54 0.34 -5.08 1.93
N GLN A 55 1.30 -5.68 2.64
CA GLN A 55 1.17 -7.05 3.11
C GLN A 55 -0.02 -7.22 4.07
N VAL A 56 -0.25 -6.26 4.94
CA VAL A 56 -1.41 -6.29 5.84
C VAL A 56 -2.71 -6.31 5.02
N ILE A 57 -2.78 -5.50 3.96
CA ILE A 57 -3.96 -5.47 3.09
C ILE A 57 -4.16 -6.83 2.41
N TYR A 58 -3.09 -7.43 1.89
CA TYR A 58 -3.19 -8.73 1.23
C TYR A 58 -3.66 -9.80 2.22
N GLU A 59 -3.12 -9.79 3.43
CA GLU A 59 -3.53 -10.70 4.49
C GLU A 59 -5.02 -10.51 4.83
N ALA A 60 -5.43 -9.25 4.97
CA ALA A 60 -6.79 -8.90 5.35
C ALA A 60 -7.83 -9.23 4.27
N SER A 61 -7.40 -9.44 3.03
CA SER A 61 -8.31 -9.87 1.95
C SER A 61 -8.84 -11.28 2.20
N HIS A 62 -8.12 -12.06 3.02
CA HIS A 62 -8.46 -13.45 3.33
C HIS A 62 -8.65 -14.31 2.07
N ASN A 63 -7.82 -14.00 1.05
CA ASN A 63 -7.74 -14.78 -0.16
C ASN A 63 -6.28 -15.17 -0.39
N ARG A 64 -5.98 -16.44 -0.14
CA ARG A 64 -4.61 -16.96 -0.18
C ARG A 64 -3.93 -16.79 -1.54
N MET A 65 -4.66 -17.08 -2.61
CA MET A 65 -4.11 -16.97 -3.96
C MET A 65 -3.77 -15.54 -4.32
N LEU A 66 -4.67 -14.60 -4.02
CA LEU A 66 -4.48 -13.18 -4.28
C LEU A 66 -3.31 -12.64 -3.47
N LYS A 67 -3.22 -13.01 -2.19
CA LYS A 67 -2.11 -12.65 -1.33
C LYS A 67 -0.78 -13.10 -1.93
N LYS A 68 -0.72 -14.36 -2.36
CA LYS A 68 0.49 -14.94 -2.93
C LYS A 68 0.92 -14.22 -4.20
N LEU A 69 -0.02 -13.96 -5.07
CA LEU A 69 0.23 -13.27 -6.34
C LEU A 69 0.75 -11.86 -6.10
N LEU A 70 0.07 -11.09 -5.25
CA LEU A 70 0.43 -9.70 -5.01
C LEU A 70 1.72 -9.57 -4.19
N SER A 71 1.97 -10.48 -3.27
CA SER A 71 3.24 -10.51 -2.55
C SER A 71 4.41 -10.73 -3.51
N SER A 72 4.23 -11.55 -4.53
CA SER A 72 5.25 -11.75 -5.57
C SER A 72 5.52 -10.47 -6.34
N TYR A 73 4.47 -9.73 -6.71
CA TYR A 73 4.63 -8.44 -7.38
C TYR A 73 5.35 -7.43 -6.47
N GLN A 74 5.00 -7.36 -5.19
CA GLN A 74 5.65 -6.45 -4.26
C GLN A 74 7.14 -6.75 -4.12
N ASN A 75 7.50 -8.01 -4.01
CA ASN A 75 8.91 -8.42 -3.93
C ASN A 75 9.67 -8.02 -5.18
N PHE A 76 9.08 -8.23 -6.35
CA PHE A 76 9.69 -7.83 -7.62
C PHE A 76 9.90 -6.31 -7.70
N LEU A 77 8.89 -5.54 -7.31
CA LEU A 77 8.95 -4.08 -7.34
C LEU A 77 9.97 -3.53 -6.34
N LYS A 78 10.05 -4.14 -5.17
CA LYS A 78 11.02 -3.77 -4.14
C LYS A 78 12.45 -3.93 -4.66
N TYR A 79 12.73 -5.02 -5.36
CA TYR A 79 14.03 -5.29 -5.95
C TYR A 79 14.35 -4.25 -7.03
N LYS A 80 13.37 -3.94 -7.87
CA LYS A 80 13.53 -2.98 -8.96
C LYS A 80 13.60 -1.54 -8.46
N GLY A 81 12.97 -1.26 -7.34
CA GLY A 81 12.91 0.08 -6.75
C GLY A 81 14.26 0.62 -6.30
N ALA A 82 15.27 -0.25 -6.16
CA ALA A 82 16.61 0.18 -5.77
C ALA A 82 17.23 1.17 -6.75
N GLU A 83 16.73 1.24 -7.98
CA GLU A 83 17.21 2.16 -9.01
C GLU A 83 16.34 3.41 -9.16
N ALA A 84 15.30 3.53 -8.35
CA ALA A 84 14.38 4.66 -8.45
C ALA A 84 15.02 5.96 -7.98
N VAL A 85 14.65 7.06 -8.64
CA VAL A 85 15.09 8.40 -8.24
C VAL A 85 14.00 9.00 -7.36
N TYR A 86 14.40 9.49 -6.20
CA TYR A 86 13.48 10.07 -5.23
C TYR A 86 13.68 11.60 -5.16
N ASP A 87 12.63 12.35 -5.46
CA ASP A 87 12.64 13.80 -5.29
C ASP A 87 12.29 14.17 -3.84
N ASP A 88 12.32 15.47 -3.53
CA ASP A 88 12.08 15.95 -2.16
C ASP A 88 10.65 15.67 -1.67
N ASP A 89 9.69 15.55 -2.59
CA ASP A 89 8.28 15.35 -2.25
C ASP A 89 7.88 13.87 -2.25
N TYR A 90 8.80 12.96 -2.57
CA TYR A 90 8.48 11.56 -2.77
C TYR A 90 7.77 10.95 -1.57
N LEU A 91 8.39 11.05 -0.39
CA LEU A 91 7.85 10.40 0.81
C LEU A 91 6.51 11.01 1.24
N SER A 92 6.39 12.32 1.20
CA SER A 92 5.13 12.97 1.59
C SER A 92 4.00 12.63 0.62
N THR A 93 4.31 12.54 -0.68
CA THR A 93 3.31 12.15 -1.68
C THR A 93 2.85 10.71 -1.46
N VAL A 94 3.78 9.79 -1.25
CA VAL A 94 3.47 8.39 -0.98
C VAL A 94 2.65 8.26 0.31
N LEU A 95 3.03 9.01 1.34
CA LEU A 95 2.30 8.99 2.60
C LEU A 95 0.84 9.42 2.42
N GLU A 96 0.61 10.49 1.66
CA GLU A 96 -0.76 10.97 1.43
C GLU A 96 -1.61 9.96 0.65
N GLU A 97 -1.01 9.26 -0.31
CA GLU A 97 -1.72 8.20 -1.02
C GLU A 97 -2.14 7.08 -0.06
N HIS A 98 -1.26 6.70 0.83
CA HIS A 98 -1.56 5.66 1.82
C HIS A 98 -2.52 6.15 2.90
N ARG A 99 -2.49 7.43 3.23
CA ARG A 99 -3.45 8.03 4.16
C ARG A 99 -4.87 7.88 3.62
N ALA A 100 -5.06 8.13 2.33
CA ALA A 100 -6.37 7.97 1.70
C ALA A 100 -6.86 6.53 1.75
N ILE A 101 -5.95 5.58 1.53
CA ILE A 101 -6.29 4.14 1.62
C ILE A 101 -6.67 3.80 3.06
N PHE A 102 -5.86 4.20 4.02
CA PHE A 102 -6.09 3.91 5.44
C PHE A 102 -7.42 4.51 5.92
N LYS A 103 -7.72 5.74 5.49
CA LYS A 103 -8.99 6.37 5.84
C LYS A 103 -10.18 5.53 5.36
N ALA A 104 -10.09 4.97 4.16
CA ALA A 104 -11.14 4.11 3.63
C ALA A 104 -11.33 2.85 4.49
N PHE A 105 -10.26 2.29 5.03
CA PHE A 105 -10.34 1.18 5.97
C PHE A 105 -11.04 1.60 7.27
N LYS A 106 -10.68 2.74 7.82
CA LYS A 106 -11.29 3.25 9.05
C LYS A 106 -12.78 3.50 8.87
N ASP A 107 -13.16 4.04 7.73
CA ASP A 107 -14.55 4.35 7.41
C ASP A 107 -15.31 3.12 6.89
N ARG A 108 -14.64 2.00 6.69
CA ARG A 108 -15.20 0.79 6.07
C ARG A 108 -15.84 1.09 4.72
N ASP A 109 -15.21 1.97 3.95
CA ASP A 109 -15.72 2.43 2.66
C ASP A 109 -15.00 1.72 1.51
N VAL A 110 -15.64 0.67 0.99
CA VAL A 110 -15.08 -0.15 -0.09
C VAL A 110 -14.83 0.67 -1.36
N ARG A 111 -15.75 1.54 -1.69
CA ARG A 111 -15.66 2.39 -2.88
C ARG A 111 -14.47 3.33 -2.83
N GLU A 112 -14.33 4.04 -1.70
CA GLU A 112 -13.22 4.95 -1.50
C GLU A 112 -11.90 4.20 -1.45
N GLY A 113 -11.89 3.01 -0.89
CA GLY A 113 -10.69 2.16 -0.88
C GLY A 113 -10.26 1.78 -2.28
N ALA A 114 -11.21 1.37 -3.12
CA ALA A 114 -10.92 1.03 -4.51
C ALA A 114 -10.38 2.24 -5.27
N HIS A 115 -10.99 3.39 -5.07
CA HIS A 115 -10.58 4.64 -5.72
C HIS A 115 -9.18 5.08 -5.27
N ALA A 116 -8.93 5.06 -3.96
CA ALA A 116 -7.63 5.45 -3.40
C ALA A 116 -6.52 4.52 -3.89
N MET A 117 -6.80 3.23 -3.97
CA MET A 117 -5.81 2.27 -4.47
C MET A 117 -5.53 2.49 -5.95
N GLU A 118 -6.54 2.76 -6.75
CA GLU A 118 -6.38 3.05 -8.17
C GLU A 118 -5.47 4.26 -8.38
N ILE A 119 -5.72 5.34 -7.65
CA ILE A 119 -4.90 6.54 -7.71
C ILE A 119 -3.46 6.21 -7.33
N HIS A 120 -3.28 5.47 -6.24
CA HIS A 120 -1.95 5.09 -5.75
C HIS A 120 -1.18 4.29 -6.81
N ILE A 121 -1.81 3.27 -7.40
CA ILE A 121 -1.15 2.44 -8.41
C ILE A 121 -0.77 3.27 -9.65
N ASN A 122 -1.65 4.14 -10.11
CA ASN A 122 -1.38 4.97 -11.28
C ASN A 122 -0.22 5.93 -11.03
N ARG A 123 -0.18 6.56 -9.85
CA ARG A 123 0.92 7.46 -9.48
C ARG A 123 2.24 6.70 -9.30
N ALA A 124 2.18 5.50 -8.73
CA ALA A 124 3.37 4.66 -8.59
C ALA A 124 3.97 4.31 -9.95
N LYS A 125 3.15 4.02 -10.94
CA LYS A 125 3.61 3.78 -12.30
C LYS A 125 4.31 5.00 -12.88
N GLU A 126 3.75 6.18 -12.68
CA GLU A 126 4.33 7.44 -13.15
C GLU A 126 5.69 7.70 -12.51
N ARG A 127 5.84 7.36 -11.23
CA ARG A 127 7.10 7.50 -10.52
C ARG A 127 8.12 6.44 -10.90
N ARG A 128 7.69 5.40 -11.61
CA ARG A 128 8.52 4.27 -12.04
C ARG A 128 9.12 3.44 -10.90
N CYS A 129 8.70 3.67 -9.66
CA CYS A 129 9.18 2.87 -8.53
C CYS A 129 8.19 1.76 -8.15
N GLY A 130 6.95 1.84 -8.59
CA GLY A 130 5.95 0.78 -8.42
C GLY A 130 5.37 0.61 -7.02
N ILE A 131 5.72 1.48 -6.08
CA ILE A 131 5.26 1.33 -4.68
C ILE A 131 4.35 2.45 -4.24
#